data_6b465dce4e5febc8a5c4320213f77254
#
_entry.id   6b465dce4e5febc8a5c4320213f77254
#
_cell.length_a   1.000
_cell.length_b   1.000
_cell.length_c   1.000
_cell.angle_alpha   90.00
_cell.angle_beta   90.00
_cell.angle_gamma   90.00
#
_symmetry.space_group_name_H-M   'P 1'
#
loop_
_entity.id
_entity.type
_entity.pdbx_description
1 polymer ?
#
loop_
_entity_poly.entity_id
_entity_poly.type
_entity_poly.pdbx_seq_one_letter_code
_entity_poly.pdbx_strand_id
1 'polypeptide(L)'
;MSNVNLTAETYTIPFQGHELHARVFRPSVSAIGRIFYFHGGGLVFGEPDDLPSCYVNLFLNAGYELVSLDYPLAPEQGLAVILEAVHAGVMGMLEILGTCADSTGSSHLPYYLFGRSAGAYLALMEAKRLCGSKSGADGADALSTESTAPAASGSCFTAPSGLLCFYGYHTFDLPEFKKPNAWFTKLPAVSKQTVDSLIQTKNGADDATPAFLTSGPMATRYSIYIYARQNGCWPELLGTPEDIARYSLSEEDFVLLPPGFFTASSGDQDVPFRESKQMARKISGSKFFPVYYLEHDFDRDTSKSEGMQAYQAALAWLKEHETA
;
A
#
# COMPACT_ATOMS: atom_id res chain seq x y z
N MET A 1 15.70 -7.59 23.45
CA MET A 1 15.07 -6.26 23.32
C MET A 1 13.69 -6.34 23.92
N SER A 2 13.36 -5.50 24.90
CA SER A 2 12.05 -5.50 25.57
C SER A 2 10.96 -5.22 24.54
N ASN A 3 9.93 -6.04 24.47
CA ASN A 3 8.70 -5.74 23.75
C ASN A 3 8.11 -4.45 24.35
N VAL A 4 8.34 -3.33 23.70
CA VAL A 4 7.59 -2.11 24.01
C VAL A 4 6.17 -2.38 23.53
N ASN A 5 5.21 -2.30 24.46
CA ASN A 5 3.80 -2.33 24.06
C ASN A 5 3.55 -1.09 23.21
N LEU A 6 3.46 -1.29 21.90
CA LEU A 6 3.15 -0.23 20.97
C LEU A 6 1.69 0.20 21.18
N THR A 7 1.49 1.38 21.69
CA THR A 7 0.16 1.98 21.81
C THR A 7 -0.10 2.80 20.57
N ALA A 8 -1.18 2.48 19.85
CA ALA A 8 -1.65 3.26 18.71
C ALA A 8 -2.92 4.03 19.09
N GLU A 9 -3.03 5.26 18.60
CA GLU A 9 -4.30 5.97 18.55
C GLU A 9 -5.06 5.54 17.30
N THR A 10 -6.37 5.29 17.41
CA THR A 10 -7.22 4.93 16.28
C THR A 10 -8.06 6.12 15.85
N TYR A 11 -8.07 6.38 14.55
CA TYR A 11 -8.88 7.40 13.92
C TYR A 11 -9.82 6.77 12.92
N THR A 12 -11.00 7.37 12.75
CA THR A 12 -12.02 6.93 11.80
C THR A 12 -12.19 7.98 10.71
N ILE A 13 -12.17 7.54 9.46
CA ILE A 13 -12.34 8.36 8.27
C ILE A 13 -13.63 7.91 7.57
N PRO A 14 -14.63 8.78 7.36
CA PRO A 14 -15.84 8.43 6.63
C PRO A 14 -15.54 8.22 5.14
N PHE A 15 -16.09 7.15 4.56
CA PHE A 15 -15.92 6.81 3.16
C PHE A 15 -17.19 6.14 2.59
N GLN A 16 -17.93 6.80 1.70
CA GLN A 16 -19.07 6.26 0.97
C GLN A 16 -20.11 5.52 1.85
N GLY A 17 -20.41 6.06 3.02
CA GLY A 17 -21.33 5.43 3.99
C GLY A 17 -20.71 4.28 4.81
N HIS A 18 -19.40 4.08 4.71
CA HIS A 18 -18.59 3.17 5.50
C HIS A 18 -17.55 3.95 6.31
N GLU A 19 -16.80 3.24 7.12
CA GLU A 19 -15.70 3.77 7.91
C GLU A 19 -14.38 3.08 7.52
N LEU A 20 -13.35 3.91 7.30
CA LEU A 20 -11.96 3.48 7.23
C LEU A 20 -11.28 3.80 8.56
N HIS A 21 -10.26 3.02 8.91
CA HIS A 21 -9.55 3.21 10.16
C HIS A 21 -8.06 3.43 9.92
N ALA A 22 -7.51 4.38 10.67
CA ALA A 22 -6.08 4.63 10.72
C ALA A 22 -5.56 4.38 12.13
N ARG A 23 -4.42 3.72 12.24
CA ARG A 23 -3.69 3.54 13.50
C ARG A 23 -2.44 4.39 13.49
N VAL A 24 -2.35 5.32 14.41
CA VAL A 24 -1.23 6.26 14.51
C VAL A 24 -0.32 5.86 15.67
N PHE A 25 0.92 5.53 15.33
CA PHE A 25 1.99 5.25 16.29
C PHE A 25 2.90 6.46 16.35
N ARG A 26 3.09 7.02 17.56
CA ARG A 26 3.86 8.24 17.74
C ARG A 26 5.25 7.97 18.32
N PRO A 27 6.29 8.68 17.85
CA PRO A 27 7.59 8.67 18.49
C PRO A 27 7.50 9.31 19.88
N SER A 28 8.44 8.97 20.77
CA SER A 28 8.53 9.58 22.12
C SER A 28 9.06 11.03 22.12
N VAL A 29 9.50 11.50 20.96
CA VAL A 29 9.99 12.86 20.71
C VAL A 29 9.10 13.53 19.67
N SER A 30 9.28 14.84 19.42
CA SER A 30 8.58 15.51 18.32
C SER A 30 8.86 14.80 17.00
N ALA A 31 7.81 14.54 16.22
CA ALA A 31 7.95 13.88 14.95
C ALA A 31 8.74 14.76 13.95
N ILE A 32 9.63 14.14 13.19
CA ILE A 32 10.42 14.78 12.13
C ILE A 32 9.83 14.48 10.74
N GLY A 33 8.96 13.48 10.62
CA GLY A 33 8.28 13.09 9.41
C GLY A 33 7.18 12.07 9.71
N ARG A 34 6.36 11.79 8.71
CA ARG A 34 5.22 10.86 8.80
C ARG A 34 5.30 9.80 7.72
N ILE A 35 5.02 8.55 8.06
CA ILE A 35 5.02 7.42 7.14
C ILE A 35 3.61 6.84 7.11
N PHE A 36 2.94 6.92 5.96
CA PHE A 36 1.68 6.22 5.71
C PHE A 36 1.97 4.81 5.24
N TYR A 37 1.49 3.83 5.97
CA TYR A 37 1.75 2.43 5.71
C TYR A 37 0.51 1.71 5.16
N PHE A 38 0.71 0.96 4.07
CA PHE A 38 -0.28 0.09 3.45
C PHE A 38 0.21 -1.36 3.53
N HIS A 39 -0.60 -2.22 4.13
CA HIS A 39 -0.27 -3.63 4.29
C HIS A 39 -0.25 -4.40 2.96
N GLY A 40 0.35 -5.59 2.96
CA GLY A 40 0.38 -6.51 1.83
C GLY A 40 -0.88 -7.38 1.72
N GLY A 41 -0.73 -8.55 1.07
CA GLY A 41 -1.81 -9.53 1.00
C GLY A 41 -2.56 -9.57 -0.33
N GLY A 42 -1.96 -9.07 -1.42
CA GLY A 42 -2.52 -9.17 -2.78
C GLY A 42 -3.82 -8.40 -2.98
N LEU A 43 -4.16 -7.45 -2.13
CA LEU A 43 -5.46 -6.77 -2.00
C LEU A 43 -6.61 -7.71 -1.63
N VAL A 44 -6.35 -8.95 -1.25
CA VAL A 44 -7.34 -10.00 -0.97
C VAL A 44 -7.43 -10.34 0.51
N PHE A 45 -6.31 -10.21 1.21
CA PHE A 45 -6.18 -10.44 2.65
C PHE A 45 -5.20 -9.44 3.26
N GLY A 46 -5.08 -9.43 4.58
CA GLY A 46 -4.16 -8.58 5.33
C GLY A 46 -4.89 -7.71 6.35
N GLU A 47 -4.09 -7.08 7.18
CA GLU A 47 -4.56 -6.27 8.30
C GLU A 47 -3.58 -5.11 8.51
N PRO A 48 -4.05 -3.93 8.97
CA PRO A 48 -3.19 -2.77 9.20
C PRO A 48 -2.09 -3.02 10.25
N ASP A 49 -2.22 -4.07 11.06
CA ASP A 49 -1.27 -4.43 12.11
C ASP A 49 -0.21 -5.46 11.68
N ASP A 50 -0.13 -5.76 10.40
CA ASP A 50 0.76 -6.81 9.90
C ASP A 50 2.25 -6.45 9.91
N LEU A 51 2.59 -5.18 10.13
CA LEU A 51 3.98 -4.73 10.22
C LEU A 51 4.60 -5.16 11.56
N PRO A 52 5.64 -6.00 11.57
CA PRO A 52 6.29 -6.44 12.78
C PRO A 52 6.74 -5.27 13.69
N SER A 53 6.46 -5.39 14.98
CA SER A 53 6.71 -4.34 15.97
C SER A 53 8.17 -3.84 16.02
N CYS A 54 9.13 -4.68 15.67
CA CYS A 54 10.53 -4.29 15.61
C CYS A 54 10.79 -3.23 14.51
N TYR A 55 10.08 -3.28 13.39
CA TYR A 55 10.19 -2.30 12.31
C TYR A 55 9.41 -1.02 12.63
N VAL A 56 8.24 -1.14 13.25
CA VAL A 56 7.52 0.01 13.79
C VAL A 56 8.42 0.78 14.76
N ASN A 57 9.01 0.08 15.74
CA ASN A 57 9.94 0.68 16.70
C ASN A 57 11.16 1.32 16.05
N LEU A 58 11.66 0.75 14.95
CA LEU A 58 12.79 1.32 14.22
C LEU A 58 12.47 2.73 13.70
N PHE A 59 11.30 2.92 13.08
CA PHE A 59 10.84 4.22 12.60
C PHE A 59 10.52 5.19 13.73
N LEU A 60 9.81 4.74 14.78
CA LEU A 60 9.47 5.58 15.94
C LEU A 60 10.73 6.07 16.67
N ASN A 61 11.72 5.19 16.88
CA ASN A 61 12.98 5.55 17.53
C ASN A 61 13.82 6.54 16.69
N ALA A 62 13.56 6.59 15.39
CA ALA A 62 14.19 7.56 14.51
C ALA A 62 13.43 8.88 14.40
N GLY A 63 12.28 9.01 15.07
CA GLY A 63 11.48 10.23 15.11
C GLY A 63 10.36 10.28 14.07
N TYR A 64 10.09 9.21 13.32
CA TYR A 64 8.97 9.18 12.40
C TYR A 64 7.68 8.73 13.08
N GLU A 65 6.58 9.41 12.79
CA GLU A 65 5.24 8.94 13.09
C GLU A 65 4.83 7.91 12.03
N LEU A 66 4.23 6.78 12.43
CA LEU A 66 3.70 5.78 11.51
C LEU A 66 2.17 5.79 11.54
N VAL A 67 1.57 5.95 10.38
CA VAL A 67 0.11 5.93 10.17
C VAL A 67 -0.22 4.69 9.34
N SER A 68 -0.72 3.66 9.99
CA SER A 68 -1.16 2.44 9.30
C SER A 68 -2.62 2.57 8.91
N LEU A 69 -2.91 2.44 7.61
CA LEU A 69 -4.24 2.57 7.04
C LEU A 69 -4.82 1.20 6.69
N ASP A 70 -6.10 1.01 7.01
CA ASP A 70 -6.87 -0.06 6.40
C ASP A 70 -7.40 0.37 5.02
N TYR A 71 -7.83 -0.60 4.22
CA TYR A 71 -8.44 -0.38 2.92
C TYR A 71 -9.33 -1.58 2.56
N PRO A 72 -10.39 -1.38 1.75
CA PRO A 72 -11.29 -2.48 1.40
C PRO A 72 -10.58 -3.54 0.56
N LEU A 73 -11.03 -4.79 0.74
CA LEU A 73 -10.41 -5.97 0.15
C LEU A 73 -11.21 -6.51 -1.03
N ALA A 74 -10.49 -7.05 -2.00
CA ALA A 74 -11.04 -7.83 -3.10
C ALA A 74 -11.29 -9.30 -2.65
N PRO A 75 -12.19 -10.02 -3.34
CA PRO A 75 -12.97 -9.60 -4.50
C PRO A 75 -14.26 -8.83 -4.15
N GLU A 76 -14.54 -8.60 -2.88
CA GLU A 76 -15.75 -7.89 -2.44
C GLU A 76 -15.76 -6.44 -2.95
N GLN A 77 -14.60 -5.80 -3.02
CA GLN A 77 -14.44 -4.47 -3.59
C GLN A 77 -13.42 -4.51 -4.74
N GLY A 78 -13.77 -3.86 -5.84
CA GLY A 78 -12.89 -3.75 -7.00
C GLY A 78 -11.80 -2.70 -6.80
N LEU A 79 -10.80 -2.73 -7.68
CA LEU A 79 -9.60 -1.90 -7.61
C LEU A 79 -9.89 -0.39 -7.55
N ALA A 80 -10.93 0.06 -8.28
CA ALA A 80 -11.37 1.46 -8.24
C ALA A 80 -11.75 1.91 -6.83
N VAL A 81 -12.58 1.12 -6.14
CA VAL A 81 -13.04 1.44 -4.78
C VAL A 81 -11.88 1.38 -3.78
N ILE A 82 -10.99 0.39 -3.94
CA ILE A 82 -9.80 0.25 -3.09
C ILE A 82 -8.91 1.51 -3.20
N LEU A 83 -8.63 1.98 -4.40
CA LEU A 83 -7.80 3.16 -4.63
C LEU A 83 -8.45 4.46 -4.14
N GLU A 84 -9.77 4.61 -4.32
CA GLU A 84 -10.52 5.74 -3.76
C GLU A 84 -10.49 5.74 -2.22
N ALA A 85 -10.62 4.57 -1.59
CA ALA A 85 -10.54 4.45 -0.14
C ALA A 85 -9.15 4.78 0.39
N VAL A 86 -8.09 4.31 -0.27
CA VAL A 86 -6.70 4.67 0.07
C VAL A 86 -6.51 6.19 0.01
N HIS A 87 -6.98 6.83 -1.06
CA HIS A 87 -6.91 8.28 -1.19
C HIS A 87 -7.67 9.00 -0.07
N ALA A 88 -8.91 8.58 0.20
CA ALA A 88 -9.71 9.16 1.27
C ALA A 88 -9.03 8.99 2.65
N GLY A 89 -8.42 7.83 2.90
CA GLY A 89 -7.65 7.54 4.11
C GLY A 89 -6.45 8.47 4.27
N VAL A 90 -5.63 8.61 3.24
CA VAL A 90 -4.45 9.50 3.25
C VAL A 90 -4.87 10.95 3.45
N MET A 91 -5.81 11.45 2.65
CA MET A 91 -6.27 12.84 2.70
C MET A 91 -6.94 13.17 4.05
N GLY A 92 -7.81 12.29 4.54
CA GLY A 92 -8.46 12.46 5.83
C GLY A 92 -7.46 12.51 6.99
N MET A 93 -6.43 11.66 6.96
CA MET A 93 -5.39 11.69 7.99
C MET A 93 -4.45 12.90 7.87
N LEU A 94 -4.15 13.36 6.65
CA LEU A 94 -3.39 14.61 6.46
C LEU A 94 -4.15 15.83 7.03
N GLU A 95 -5.47 15.85 6.87
CA GLU A 95 -6.33 16.88 7.47
C GLU A 95 -6.38 16.78 9.01
N ILE A 96 -6.70 15.59 9.54
CA ILE A 96 -6.82 15.32 10.99
C ILE A 96 -5.50 15.64 11.72
N LEU A 97 -4.37 15.28 11.14
CA LEU A 97 -3.05 15.45 11.75
C LEU A 97 -2.41 16.83 11.47
N GLY A 98 -3.15 17.73 10.81
CA GLY A 98 -2.73 19.13 10.64
C GLY A 98 -1.53 19.28 9.68
N THR A 99 -1.47 18.51 8.61
CA THR A 99 -0.40 18.60 7.60
C THR A 99 -0.66 19.72 6.57
N CYS A 100 -1.82 20.37 6.63
CA CYS A 100 -2.11 21.55 5.83
C CYS A 100 -1.37 22.76 6.39
N ALA A 101 -0.81 23.61 5.51
CA ALA A 101 -0.25 24.91 5.92
C ALA A 101 -1.32 25.69 6.67
N ASP A 102 -1.08 25.96 7.92
CA ASP A 102 -1.85 27.01 8.58
C ASP A 102 -1.40 28.37 8.02
N SER A 103 -2.25 29.37 8.20
CA SER A 103 -1.96 30.76 7.80
C SER A 103 -0.74 31.37 8.53
N THR A 104 -0.08 30.62 9.40
CA THR A 104 1.06 31.05 10.23
C THR A 104 2.42 30.63 9.65
N GLY A 105 2.44 29.84 8.56
CA GLY A 105 3.69 29.44 7.88
C GLY A 105 4.51 28.40 8.65
N SER A 106 3.88 27.63 9.54
CA SER A 106 4.53 26.53 10.24
C SER A 106 5.00 25.46 9.25
N SER A 107 6.21 24.97 9.40
CA SER A 107 6.81 23.98 8.51
C SER A 107 6.01 22.67 8.53
N HIS A 108 5.57 22.21 7.36
CA HIS A 108 4.90 20.94 7.25
C HIS A 108 5.86 19.80 7.58
N LEU A 109 5.39 18.81 8.34
CA LEU A 109 6.10 17.55 8.44
C LEU A 109 6.12 16.87 7.06
N PRO A 110 7.30 16.49 6.53
CA PRO A 110 7.37 15.69 5.32
C PRO A 110 6.64 14.36 5.54
N TYR A 111 5.99 13.85 4.50
CA TYR A 111 5.37 12.54 4.60
C TYR A 111 5.79 11.63 3.45
N TYR A 112 5.78 10.34 3.75
CA TYR A 112 6.24 9.26 2.88
C TYR A 112 5.13 8.22 2.75
N LEU A 113 5.02 7.59 1.59
CA LEU A 113 4.10 6.48 1.38
C LEU A 113 4.91 5.18 1.41
N PHE A 114 4.52 4.27 2.26
CA PHE A 114 5.19 3.00 2.48
C PHE A 114 4.23 1.83 2.24
N GLY A 115 4.65 0.86 1.46
CA GLY A 115 3.87 -0.34 1.27
C GLY A 115 4.72 -1.59 1.09
N ARG A 116 4.13 -2.72 1.44
CA ARG A 116 4.68 -4.06 1.27
C ARG A 116 3.84 -4.82 0.25
N SER A 117 4.46 -5.45 -0.75
CA SER A 117 3.74 -6.22 -1.79
C SER A 117 2.64 -5.37 -2.46
N ALA A 118 1.38 -5.79 -2.35
CA ALA A 118 0.23 -5.04 -2.84
C ALA A 118 0.13 -3.64 -2.23
N GLY A 119 0.55 -3.45 -0.98
CA GLY A 119 0.61 -2.12 -0.36
C GLY A 119 1.62 -1.19 -1.04
N ALA A 120 2.72 -1.73 -1.60
CA ALA A 120 3.66 -0.93 -2.39
C ALA A 120 3.03 -0.46 -3.72
N TYR A 121 2.19 -1.29 -4.33
CA TYR A 121 1.38 -0.87 -5.47
C TYR A 121 0.42 0.27 -5.08
N LEU A 122 -0.26 0.16 -3.93
CA LEU A 122 -1.14 1.24 -3.44
C LEU A 122 -0.37 2.54 -3.20
N ALA A 123 0.82 2.46 -2.60
CA ALA A 123 1.70 3.62 -2.39
C ALA A 123 2.09 4.31 -3.71
N LEU A 124 2.40 3.52 -4.74
CA LEU A 124 2.73 4.03 -6.08
C LEU A 124 1.54 4.71 -6.75
N MET A 125 0.35 4.10 -6.70
CA MET A 125 -0.88 4.65 -7.29
C MET A 125 -1.33 5.92 -6.59
N GLU A 126 -1.23 5.98 -5.26
CA GLU A 126 -1.53 7.19 -4.50
C GLU A 126 -0.53 8.31 -4.79
N ALA A 127 0.76 7.99 -4.89
CA ALA A 127 1.78 8.97 -5.28
C ALA A 127 1.51 9.54 -6.68
N LYS A 128 1.16 8.70 -7.67
CA LYS A 128 0.76 9.14 -9.01
C LYS A 128 -0.39 10.14 -8.94
N ARG A 129 -1.44 9.84 -8.16
CA ARG A 129 -2.61 10.69 -7.99
C ARG A 129 -2.23 12.06 -7.39
N LEU A 130 -1.46 12.05 -6.29
CA LEU A 130 -1.05 13.26 -5.57
C LEU A 130 -0.06 14.13 -6.36
N CYS A 131 0.83 13.54 -7.14
CA CYS A 131 1.79 14.26 -7.96
C CYS A 131 1.18 14.75 -9.29
N GLY A 132 0.29 13.95 -9.90
CA GLY A 132 -0.38 14.29 -11.16
C GLY A 132 -1.35 15.49 -11.05
N SER A 133 -1.96 15.66 -9.89
CA SER A 133 -2.88 16.78 -9.64
C SER A 133 -2.24 18.18 -9.71
N LYS A 134 -0.91 18.27 -9.70
CA LYS A 134 -0.17 19.53 -9.79
C LYS A 134 0.05 20.04 -11.24
N SER A 135 -0.15 19.19 -12.25
CA SER A 135 0.01 19.57 -13.66
C SER A 135 -1.27 20.17 -14.28
N GLY A 136 -2.04 20.91 -13.49
CA GLY A 136 -3.29 21.49 -13.91
C GLY A 136 -3.14 22.41 -15.11
N ALA A 137 -3.53 21.92 -16.28
CA ALA A 137 -4.28 22.57 -17.36
C ALA A 137 -4.58 21.50 -18.42
N ASP A 138 -5.86 21.32 -18.71
CA ASP A 138 -6.39 20.64 -19.90
C ASP A 138 -6.14 19.12 -20.03
N GLY A 139 -6.93 18.35 -19.33
CA GLY A 139 -7.08 16.93 -19.57
C GLY A 139 -8.13 16.36 -18.63
N ALA A 140 -9.38 16.35 -19.07
CA ALA A 140 -10.46 15.66 -18.39
C ALA A 140 -10.23 14.14 -18.42
N ASP A 141 -9.32 13.67 -17.58
CA ASP A 141 -9.26 12.26 -17.20
C ASP A 141 -9.82 12.16 -15.80
N ALA A 142 -11.14 12.27 -15.78
CA ALA A 142 -11.93 12.19 -14.57
C ALA A 142 -11.88 10.78 -13.99
N LEU A 143 -11.11 10.60 -12.92
CA LEU A 143 -11.42 9.62 -11.88
C LEU A 143 -12.66 10.07 -11.06
N SER A 144 -13.47 10.97 -11.61
CA SER A 144 -14.72 11.45 -11.00
C SER A 144 -15.90 10.65 -11.52
N THR A 145 -16.20 9.52 -10.89
CA THR A 145 -17.60 9.24 -10.62
C THR A 145 -18.05 10.26 -9.58
N GLU A 146 -19.17 10.93 -9.80
CA GLU A 146 -19.74 12.02 -9.00
C GLU A 146 -19.59 11.77 -7.49
N SER A 147 -18.49 12.25 -6.90
CA SER A 147 -18.37 12.37 -5.46
C SER A 147 -19.06 13.65 -5.03
N THR A 148 -20.23 13.53 -4.41
CA THR A 148 -20.97 14.62 -3.76
C THR A 148 -20.31 15.08 -2.45
N ALA A 149 -19.01 14.94 -2.31
CA ALA A 149 -18.28 15.58 -1.24
C ALA A 149 -17.98 17.03 -1.65
N PRO A 150 -18.30 18.05 -0.79
CA PRO A 150 -17.97 19.42 -1.12
C PRO A 150 -16.45 19.53 -1.28
N ALA A 151 -16.02 20.02 -2.43
CA ALA A 151 -14.64 20.41 -2.66
C ALA A 151 -14.25 21.42 -1.56
N ALA A 152 -13.44 21.00 -0.60
CA ALA A 152 -12.88 21.90 0.40
C ALA A 152 -12.00 22.91 -0.35
N SER A 153 -12.49 24.11 -0.44
CA SER A 153 -11.84 25.22 -1.10
C SER A 153 -10.47 25.48 -0.47
N GLY A 154 -9.39 25.22 -1.22
CA GLY A 154 -8.09 25.79 -0.94
C GLY A 154 -7.14 24.98 -0.07
N SER A 155 -7.32 23.66 0.13
CA SER A 155 -6.34 22.84 0.86
C SER A 155 -5.09 22.62 0.00
N CYS A 156 -3.99 23.26 0.39
CA CYS A 156 -2.67 23.10 -0.24
C CYS A 156 -2.00 21.84 0.31
N PHE A 157 -2.43 20.66 -0.14
CA PHE A 157 -1.70 19.43 0.19
C PHE A 157 -0.41 19.37 -0.65
N THR A 158 0.70 19.10 0.01
CA THR A 158 1.98 18.86 -0.66
C THR A 158 2.02 17.43 -1.21
N ALA A 159 2.79 17.19 -2.27
CA ALA A 159 3.07 15.83 -2.72
C ALA A 159 3.89 15.07 -1.66
N PRO A 160 3.83 13.73 -1.63
CA PRO A 160 4.68 12.94 -0.74
C PRO A 160 6.17 13.21 -1.02
N SER A 161 6.97 13.23 0.03
CA SER A 161 8.42 13.47 -0.08
C SER A 161 9.18 12.28 -0.62
N GLY A 162 8.59 11.07 -0.55
CA GLY A 162 9.20 9.86 -1.10
C GLY A 162 8.38 8.61 -0.86
N LEU A 163 8.91 7.51 -1.41
CA LEU A 163 8.30 6.18 -1.40
C LEU A 163 9.18 5.16 -0.69
N LEU A 164 8.57 4.26 0.07
CA LEU A 164 9.19 3.02 0.55
C LEU A 164 8.42 1.83 -0.04
N CYS A 165 9.03 1.13 -0.98
CA CYS A 165 8.39 0.05 -1.73
C CYS A 165 9.12 -1.28 -1.50
N PHE A 166 8.50 -2.16 -0.71
CA PHE A 166 9.04 -3.47 -0.38
C PHE A 166 8.38 -4.53 -1.27
N TYR A 167 9.16 -5.20 -2.12
CA TYR A 167 8.78 -6.27 -3.04
C TYR A 167 7.46 -6.00 -3.79
N GLY A 168 7.28 -4.74 -4.22
CA GLY A 168 6.09 -4.29 -4.94
C GLY A 168 6.19 -4.43 -6.46
N TYR A 169 5.11 -4.03 -7.11
CA TYR A 169 4.93 -4.02 -8.55
C TYR A 169 4.11 -2.78 -8.94
N HIS A 170 4.14 -2.41 -10.20
CA HIS A 170 3.51 -1.19 -10.72
C HIS A 170 2.21 -1.46 -11.50
N THR A 171 1.86 -2.72 -11.71
CA THR A 171 0.70 -3.15 -12.49
C THR A 171 0.30 -4.56 -12.11
N PHE A 172 -0.99 -4.88 -12.24
CA PHE A 172 -1.49 -6.25 -12.20
C PHE A 172 -1.47 -6.93 -13.58
N ASP A 173 -1.08 -6.21 -14.65
CA ASP A 173 -1.03 -6.71 -16.02
C ASP A 173 0.22 -7.57 -16.35
N LEU A 174 0.97 -7.97 -15.32
CA LEU A 174 2.16 -8.81 -15.53
C LEU A 174 1.78 -10.20 -16.02
N PRO A 175 2.51 -10.75 -17.02
CA PRO A 175 2.28 -12.11 -17.50
C PRO A 175 2.35 -13.16 -16.39
N GLU A 176 3.16 -12.95 -15.36
CA GLU A 176 3.30 -13.83 -14.20
C GLU A 176 2.05 -13.87 -13.31
N PHE A 177 1.19 -12.85 -13.38
CA PHE A 177 -0.05 -12.78 -12.61
C PHE A 177 -1.24 -13.40 -13.36
N LYS A 178 -1.11 -13.54 -14.69
CA LYS A 178 -2.14 -14.05 -15.61
C LYS A 178 -1.96 -15.52 -15.99
N LYS A 179 -1.07 -16.25 -15.34
CA LYS A 179 -0.84 -17.68 -15.53
C LYS A 179 -0.61 -18.39 -14.21
N PRO A 180 -0.87 -19.71 -14.14
CA PRO A 180 -0.57 -20.51 -12.97
C PRO A 180 0.88 -20.33 -12.51
N ASN A 181 1.04 -19.97 -11.25
CA ASN A 181 2.37 -19.77 -10.67
C ASN A 181 2.95 -21.10 -10.19
N ALA A 182 4.16 -21.42 -10.63
CA ALA A 182 4.81 -22.70 -10.38
C ALA A 182 5.07 -23.03 -8.90
N TRP A 183 5.15 -22.03 -8.02
CA TRP A 183 5.28 -22.24 -6.58
C TRP A 183 3.92 -22.56 -5.96
N PHE A 184 2.89 -21.77 -6.24
CA PHE A 184 1.54 -21.95 -5.70
C PHE A 184 0.89 -23.25 -6.19
N THR A 185 1.19 -23.73 -7.40
CA THR A 185 0.68 -25.02 -7.91
C THR A 185 1.23 -26.24 -7.17
N LYS A 186 2.27 -26.09 -6.34
CA LYS A 186 2.78 -27.16 -5.46
C LYS A 186 2.00 -27.25 -4.14
N LEU A 187 1.26 -26.21 -3.80
CA LEU A 187 0.41 -26.21 -2.60
C LEU A 187 -0.86 -27.05 -2.86
N PRO A 188 -1.55 -27.50 -1.81
CA PRO A 188 -2.85 -28.14 -1.96
C PRO A 188 -3.79 -27.32 -2.83
N ALA A 189 -4.46 -27.97 -3.78
CA ALA A 189 -5.38 -27.30 -4.68
C ALA A 189 -6.56 -26.69 -3.94
N VAL A 190 -6.84 -25.41 -4.19
CA VAL A 190 -8.01 -24.72 -3.65
C VAL A 190 -9.13 -24.75 -4.69
N SER A 191 -10.33 -25.18 -4.29
CA SER A 191 -11.49 -25.22 -5.18
C SER A 191 -12.17 -23.85 -5.30
N LYS A 192 -12.84 -23.58 -6.43
CA LYS A 192 -13.70 -22.40 -6.57
C LYS A 192 -14.78 -22.35 -5.50
N GLN A 193 -15.36 -23.49 -5.14
CA GLN A 193 -16.37 -23.57 -4.08
C GLN A 193 -15.83 -23.08 -2.73
N THR A 194 -14.57 -23.41 -2.40
CA THR A 194 -13.91 -22.89 -1.20
C THR A 194 -13.80 -21.37 -1.26
N VAL A 195 -13.37 -20.83 -2.41
CA VAL A 195 -13.27 -19.37 -2.59
C VAL A 195 -14.63 -18.71 -2.44
N ASP A 196 -15.66 -19.22 -3.12
CA ASP A 196 -17.01 -18.67 -3.08
C ASP A 196 -17.59 -18.66 -1.65
N SER A 197 -17.22 -19.63 -0.83
CA SER A 197 -17.64 -19.67 0.60
C SER A 197 -16.92 -18.67 1.50
N LEU A 198 -15.79 -18.13 1.05
CA LEU A 198 -14.99 -17.15 1.80
C LEU A 198 -15.33 -15.70 1.43
N ILE A 199 -15.94 -15.49 0.26
CA ILE A 199 -16.41 -14.16 -0.17
C ILE A 199 -17.65 -13.79 0.64
N GLN A 200 -17.63 -12.60 1.22
CA GLN A 200 -18.68 -12.14 2.13
C GLN A 200 -19.66 -11.22 1.44
N THR A 201 -20.92 -11.35 1.81
CA THR A 201 -22.03 -10.48 1.39
C THR A 201 -22.62 -9.74 2.59
N LYS A 202 -23.30 -8.61 2.36
CA LYS A 202 -23.81 -7.72 3.44
C LYS A 202 -24.70 -8.45 4.43
N ASN A 203 -25.62 -9.30 3.94
CA ASN A 203 -26.64 -9.96 4.75
C ASN A 203 -26.51 -11.50 4.71
N GLY A 204 -25.31 -12.02 4.47
CA GLY A 204 -25.10 -13.46 4.30
C GLY A 204 -25.66 -13.99 2.97
N ALA A 205 -26.07 -15.25 2.94
CA ALA A 205 -26.49 -15.93 1.71
C ALA A 205 -27.74 -15.34 1.01
N ASP A 206 -28.53 -14.51 1.70
CA ASP A 206 -29.79 -13.96 1.20
C ASP A 206 -29.61 -12.63 0.44
N ASP A 207 -28.42 -12.02 0.48
CA ASP A 207 -28.13 -10.76 -0.21
C ASP A 207 -26.83 -10.90 -1.02
N ALA A 208 -26.93 -10.79 -2.33
CA ALA A 208 -25.78 -10.85 -3.23
C ALA A 208 -24.89 -9.59 -3.21
N THR A 209 -25.24 -8.55 -2.41
CA THR A 209 -24.44 -7.35 -2.31
C THR A 209 -23.12 -7.64 -1.58
N PRO A 210 -21.93 -7.38 -2.20
CA PRO A 210 -20.66 -7.60 -1.55
C PRO A 210 -20.51 -6.83 -0.24
N ALA A 211 -19.87 -7.42 0.75
CA ALA A 211 -19.53 -6.75 2.01
C ALA A 211 -18.44 -5.69 1.79
N PHE A 212 -18.39 -4.71 2.69
CA PHE A 212 -17.26 -3.77 2.75
C PHE A 212 -16.33 -4.21 3.88
N LEU A 213 -15.24 -4.89 3.51
CA LEU A 213 -14.28 -5.46 4.44
C LEU A 213 -12.95 -4.73 4.32
N THR A 214 -12.46 -4.15 5.41
CA THR A 214 -11.15 -3.48 5.47
C THR A 214 -10.09 -4.29 6.22
N SER A 215 -10.45 -5.47 6.71
CA SER A 215 -9.57 -6.42 7.38
C SER A 215 -9.93 -7.84 6.97
N GLY A 216 -8.93 -8.65 6.69
CA GLY A 216 -9.08 -10.03 6.30
C GLY A 216 -7.86 -10.84 6.69
N PRO A 217 -7.86 -11.48 7.88
CA PRO A 217 -6.71 -12.23 8.35
C PRO A 217 -6.24 -13.29 7.34
N MET A 218 -4.93 -13.43 7.19
CA MET A 218 -4.33 -14.44 6.31
C MET A 218 -4.86 -15.84 6.61
N ALA A 219 -5.07 -16.17 7.89
CA ALA A 219 -5.57 -17.47 8.32
C ALA A 219 -6.92 -17.86 7.69
N THR A 220 -7.75 -16.87 7.33
CA THR A 220 -9.09 -17.10 6.77
C THR A 220 -9.15 -16.85 5.26
N ARG A 221 -8.37 -15.92 4.72
CA ARG A 221 -8.53 -15.46 3.33
C ARG A 221 -7.39 -15.86 2.39
N TYR A 222 -6.29 -16.38 2.88
CA TYR A 222 -5.16 -16.75 2.03
C TYR A 222 -5.51 -17.78 0.94
N SER A 223 -6.51 -18.63 1.19
CA SER A 223 -6.99 -19.58 0.18
C SER A 223 -7.54 -18.90 -1.08
N ILE A 224 -8.13 -17.70 -0.98
CA ILE A 224 -8.57 -16.92 -2.15
C ILE A 224 -7.36 -16.55 -3.01
N TYR A 225 -6.29 -16.07 -2.38
CA TYR A 225 -5.05 -15.72 -3.05
C TYR A 225 -4.36 -16.95 -3.68
N ILE A 226 -4.25 -18.05 -2.92
CA ILE A 226 -3.69 -19.32 -3.43
C ILE A 226 -4.44 -19.76 -4.69
N TYR A 227 -5.78 -19.78 -4.64
CA TYR A 227 -6.61 -20.13 -5.80
C TYR A 227 -6.28 -19.25 -7.02
N ALA A 228 -6.23 -17.96 -6.83
CA ALA A 228 -5.97 -17.00 -7.89
C ALA A 228 -4.58 -17.22 -8.52
N ARG A 229 -3.56 -17.49 -7.69
CA ARG A 229 -2.20 -17.76 -8.16
C ARG A 229 -2.05 -19.16 -8.79
N GLN A 230 -2.82 -20.15 -8.31
CA GLN A 230 -2.87 -21.48 -8.92
C GLN A 230 -3.51 -21.49 -10.31
N ASN A 231 -4.47 -20.60 -10.55
CA ASN A 231 -5.24 -20.53 -11.79
C ASN A 231 -4.79 -19.39 -12.73
N GLY A 232 -3.91 -18.49 -12.28
CA GLY A 232 -3.48 -17.34 -13.07
C GLY A 232 -4.58 -16.31 -13.30
N CYS A 233 -5.50 -16.18 -12.34
CA CYS A 233 -6.66 -15.28 -12.40
C CYS A 233 -6.66 -14.20 -11.30
N TRP A 234 -5.49 -13.87 -10.77
CA TRP A 234 -5.40 -12.85 -9.72
C TRP A 234 -5.94 -11.48 -10.16
N PRO A 235 -5.58 -10.93 -11.34
CA PRO A 235 -6.15 -9.66 -11.81
C PRO A 235 -7.68 -9.68 -11.92
N GLU A 236 -8.28 -10.82 -12.26
CA GLU A 236 -9.73 -10.97 -12.40
C GLU A 236 -10.50 -10.80 -11.08
N LEU A 237 -9.85 -11.01 -9.93
CA LEU A 237 -10.43 -10.74 -8.62
C LEU A 237 -10.54 -9.23 -8.31
N LEU A 238 -9.80 -8.40 -9.04
CA LEU A 238 -9.63 -6.98 -8.76
C LEU A 238 -10.48 -6.10 -9.66
N GLY A 239 -10.87 -6.59 -10.84
CA GLY A 239 -11.68 -5.84 -11.80
C GLY A 239 -11.59 -6.38 -13.22
N THR A 240 -12.11 -5.59 -14.14
CA THR A 240 -12.06 -5.89 -15.57
C THR A 240 -10.64 -5.66 -16.14
N PRO A 241 -10.31 -6.20 -17.33
CA PRO A 241 -9.05 -5.89 -17.99
C PRO A 241 -8.84 -4.38 -18.21
N GLU A 242 -9.91 -3.64 -18.45
CA GLU A 242 -9.90 -2.17 -18.59
C GLU A 242 -9.54 -1.49 -17.26
N ASP A 243 -10.07 -1.97 -16.14
CA ASP A 243 -9.69 -1.48 -14.80
C ASP A 243 -8.20 -1.75 -14.53
N ILE A 244 -7.73 -2.96 -14.83
CA ILE A 244 -6.32 -3.31 -14.64
C ILE A 244 -5.40 -2.44 -15.48
N ALA A 245 -5.75 -2.16 -16.75
CA ALA A 245 -4.98 -1.27 -17.61
C ALA A 245 -5.00 0.18 -17.10
N ARG A 246 -6.18 0.67 -16.70
CA ARG A 246 -6.37 2.04 -16.17
C ARG A 246 -5.57 2.29 -14.90
N TYR A 247 -5.52 1.32 -13.99
CA TYR A 247 -4.85 1.40 -12.71
C TYR A 247 -3.45 0.77 -12.73
N SER A 248 -2.75 0.91 -13.85
CA SER A 248 -1.34 0.59 -14.03
C SER A 248 -0.53 1.86 -14.21
N LEU A 249 0.75 1.84 -13.79
CA LEU A 249 1.67 2.94 -14.11
C LEU A 249 2.22 2.77 -15.52
N SER A 250 2.15 3.84 -16.30
CA SER A 250 2.81 3.96 -17.61
C SER A 250 4.27 4.43 -17.46
N GLU A 251 5.01 4.45 -18.56
CA GLU A 251 6.39 4.98 -18.56
C GLU A 251 6.43 6.47 -18.19
N GLU A 252 5.43 7.23 -18.60
CA GLU A 252 5.29 8.66 -18.33
C GLU A 252 4.99 8.92 -16.86
N ASP A 253 4.25 8.02 -16.21
CA ASP A 253 3.91 8.16 -14.80
C ASP A 253 5.15 8.10 -13.89
N PHE A 254 6.14 7.26 -14.23
CA PHE A 254 7.35 7.13 -13.43
C PHE A 254 8.13 8.44 -13.27
N VAL A 255 8.04 9.34 -14.26
CA VAL A 255 8.72 10.64 -14.22
C VAL A 255 8.07 11.59 -13.21
N LEU A 256 6.79 11.40 -12.91
CA LEU A 256 6.03 12.23 -11.99
C LEU A 256 6.19 11.82 -10.53
N LEU A 257 6.62 10.56 -10.29
CA LEU A 257 6.72 10.02 -8.94
C LEU A 257 7.88 10.63 -8.15
N PRO A 258 7.72 10.81 -6.85
CA PRO A 258 8.81 11.23 -5.97
C PRO A 258 9.86 10.11 -5.87
N PRO A 259 11.10 10.43 -5.45
CA PRO A 259 12.14 9.44 -5.25
C PRO A 259 11.70 8.36 -4.28
N GLY A 260 12.25 7.15 -4.41
CA GLY A 260 11.84 6.03 -3.57
C GLY A 260 12.98 5.10 -3.18
N PHE A 261 12.79 4.42 -2.06
CA PHE A 261 13.57 3.26 -1.66
C PHE A 261 12.83 1.99 -2.06
N PHE A 262 13.47 1.15 -2.84
CA PHE A 262 12.92 -0.10 -3.34
C PHE A 262 13.73 -1.28 -2.86
N THR A 263 13.08 -2.34 -2.41
CA THR A 263 13.75 -3.58 -2.03
C THR A 263 12.93 -4.79 -2.45
N ALA A 264 13.59 -5.85 -2.83
CA ALA A 264 12.99 -7.14 -3.16
C ALA A 264 14.02 -8.25 -3.00
N SER A 265 13.55 -9.49 -2.89
CA SER A 265 14.42 -10.66 -2.83
C SER A 265 14.58 -11.32 -4.20
N SER A 266 15.81 -11.74 -4.51
CA SER A 266 16.08 -12.52 -5.75
C SER A 266 15.45 -13.92 -5.74
N GLY A 267 15.08 -14.43 -4.57
CA GLY A 267 14.37 -15.69 -4.39
C GLY A 267 12.86 -15.57 -4.36
N ASP A 268 12.33 -14.37 -4.59
CA ASP A 268 10.89 -14.11 -4.63
C ASP A 268 10.22 -14.94 -5.74
N GLN A 269 9.28 -15.80 -5.35
CA GLN A 269 8.57 -16.70 -6.24
C GLN A 269 7.16 -16.20 -6.58
N ASP A 270 6.75 -15.09 -5.99
CA ASP A 270 5.43 -14.50 -6.17
C ASP A 270 5.46 -13.27 -7.08
N VAL A 271 6.29 -12.29 -6.75
CA VAL A 271 6.51 -11.06 -7.53
C VAL A 271 7.90 -11.08 -8.15
N PRO A 272 8.03 -10.85 -9.46
CA PRO A 272 9.35 -10.87 -10.10
C PRO A 272 10.28 -9.81 -9.51
N PHE A 273 11.46 -10.23 -9.04
CA PHE A 273 12.51 -9.35 -8.51
C PHE A 273 12.83 -8.14 -9.41
N ARG A 274 12.71 -8.33 -10.73
CA ARG A 274 12.97 -7.26 -11.70
C ARG A 274 12.04 -6.06 -11.54
N GLU A 275 10.81 -6.24 -11.02
CA GLU A 275 9.82 -5.17 -10.89
C GLU A 275 10.34 -4.05 -9.99
N SER A 276 10.70 -4.36 -8.75
CA SER A 276 11.28 -3.37 -7.82
C SER A 276 12.57 -2.75 -8.36
N LYS A 277 13.42 -3.56 -9.01
CA LYS A 277 14.68 -3.07 -9.61
C LYS A 277 14.45 -2.12 -10.78
N GLN A 278 13.44 -2.37 -11.62
CA GLN A 278 13.10 -1.51 -12.75
C GLN A 278 12.46 -0.20 -12.28
N MET A 279 11.53 -0.25 -11.34
CA MET A 279 10.93 0.95 -10.75
C MET A 279 12.00 1.87 -10.15
N ALA A 280 12.93 1.33 -9.37
CA ALA A 280 14.04 2.11 -8.81
C ALA A 280 14.94 2.77 -9.88
N ARG A 281 15.03 2.19 -11.08
CA ARG A 281 15.79 2.77 -12.19
C ARG A 281 15.04 3.85 -12.96
N LYS A 282 13.71 3.72 -13.04
CA LYS A 282 12.85 4.64 -13.81
C LYS A 282 12.48 5.89 -13.01
N ILE A 283 12.34 5.76 -11.69
CA ILE A 283 12.00 6.87 -10.80
C ILE A 283 13.28 7.58 -10.38
N SER A 284 13.40 8.85 -10.76
CA SER A 284 14.59 9.66 -10.49
C SER A 284 14.91 9.77 -9.00
N GLY A 285 16.19 9.75 -8.62
CA GLY A 285 16.62 9.85 -7.22
C GLY A 285 16.35 8.62 -6.35
N SER A 286 15.87 7.53 -6.96
CA SER A 286 15.52 6.32 -6.22
C SER A 286 16.71 5.39 -5.99
N LYS A 287 16.61 4.57 -4.93
CA LYS A 287 17.59 3.58 -4.51
C LYS A 287 17.01 2.18 -4.54
N PHE A 288 17.77 1.22 -5.03
CA PHE A 288 17.43 -0.21 -4.95
C PHE A 288 18.34 -0.93 -3.98
N PHE A 289 17.75 -1.63 -3.00
CA PHE A 289 18.44 -2.48 -2.04
C PHE A 289 18.05 -3.95 -2.30
N PRO A 290 18.93 -4.77 -2.90
CA PRO A 290 18.64 -6.17 -3.18
C PRO A 290 18.77 -7.03 -1.91
N VAL A 291 17.81 -7.93 -1.72
CA VAL A 291 17.91 -9.06 -0.80
C VAL A 291 18.12 -10.32 -1.65
N TYR A 292 18.83 -11.33 -1.13
CA TYR A 292 19.19 -12.50 -1.92
C TYR A 292 18.62 -13.80 -1.32
N TYR A 293 18.06 -14.64 -2.20
CA TYR A 293 17.67 -16.04 -1.92
C TYR A 293 16.57 -16.24 -0.87
N LEU A 294 15.84 -15.21 -0.48
CA LEU A 294 14.70 -15.30 0.44
C LEU A 294 13.38 -15.25 -0.30
N GLU A 295 12.30 -15.64 0.39
CA GLU A 295 10.93 -15.62 -0.12
C GLU A 295 10.42 -14.19 -0.35
N HIS A 296 9.19 -14.07 -0.89
CA HIS A 296 8.52 -12.80 -1.19
C HIS A 296 8.49 -11.85 0.02
N ASP A 297 7.93 -12.29 1.14
CA ASP A 297 7.81 -11.53 2.38
C ASP A 297 8.99 -11.80 3.34
N PHE A 298 10.22 -11.62 2.83
CA PHE A 298 11.48 -11.94 3.51
C PHE A 298 11.68 -11.29 4.88
N ASP A 299 10.91 -10.25 5.18
CA ASP A 299 10.92 -9.49 6.43
C ASP A 299 9.90 -9.99 7.47
N ARG A 300 9.06 -10.96 7.11
CA ARG A 300 8.07 -11.55 8.03
C ARG A 300 8.73 -12.34 9.15
N ASP A 301 9.74 -13.12 8.82
CA ASP A 301 10.53 -13.84 9.81
C ASP A 301 11.60 -12.92 10.41
N THR A 302 11.25 -12.27 11.52
CA THR A 302 12.13 -11.30 12.20
C THR A 302 13.34 -11.94 12.87
N SER A 303 13.49 -13.26 12.85
CA SER A 303 14.69 -13.96 13.28
C SER A 303 15.82 -13.87 12.23
N LYS A 304 15.48 -13.62 10.97
CA LYS A 304 16.42 -13.39 9.86
C LYS A 304 16.87 -11.93 9.88
N SER A 305 18.17 -11.71 9.66
CA SER A 305 18.77 -10.37 9.70
C SER A 305 18.44 -9.49 8.50
N GLU A 306 18.09 -10.11 7.36
CA GLU A 306 17.92 -9.45 6.07
C GLU A 306 16.75 -8.47 6.06
N GLY A 307 15.66 -8.84 6.74
CA GLY A 307 14.54 -7.92 6.96
C GLY A 307 14.99 -6.65 7.67
N MET A 308 15.65 -6.80 8.83
CA MET A 308 16.15 -5.65 9.59
C MET A 308 17.17 -4.82 8.80
N GLN A 309 18.04 -5.43 8.02
CA GLN A 309 19.00 -4.72 7.17
C GLN A 309 18.28 -3.88 6.11
N ALA A 310 17.23 -4.42 5.48
CA ALA A 310 16.43 -3.67 4.50
C ALA A 310 15.74 -2.45 5.14
N TYR A 311 15.15 -2.61 6.32
CA TYR A 311 14.52 -1.50 7.04
C TYR A 311 15.52 -0.45 7.54
N GLN A 312 16.70 -0.86 7.98
CA GLN A 312 17.80 0.07 8.33
C GLN A 312 18.29 0.85 7.10
N ALA A 313 18.38 0.19 5.95
CA ALA A 313 18.75 0.83 4.70
C ALA A 313 17.66 1.82 4.21
N ALA A 314 16.38 1.47 4.40
CA ALA A 314 15.26 2.39 4.12
C ALA A 314 15.30 3.61 5.04
N LEU A 315 15.56 3.42 6.33
CA LEU A 315 15.70 4.51 7.28
C LEU A 315 16.91 5.42 6.97
N ALA A 316 18.02 4.84 6.55
CA ALA A 316 19.19 5.62 6.13
C ALA A 316 18.85 6.46 4.88
N TRP A 317 18.11 5.89 3.93
CA TRP A 317 17.65 6.60 2.75
C TRP A 317 16.70 7.76 3.10
N LEU A 318 15.75 7.57 4.03
CA LEU A 318 14.88 8.65 4.51
C LEU A 318 15.69 9.83 5.05
N LYS A 319 16.67 9.57 5.92
CA LYS A 319 17.54 10.61 6.51
C LYS A 319 18.37 11.36 5.48
N GLU A 320 18.82 10.69 4.41
CA GLU A 320 19.55 11.33 3.30
C GLU A 320 18.66 12.33 2.53
N HIS A 321 17.32 12.09 2.49
CA HIS A 321 16.36 12.90 1.74
C HIS A 321 15.61 13.95 2.56
N GLU A 322 15.76 13.95 3.89
CA GLU A 322 15.24 15.03 4.76
C GLU A 322 16.08 16.29 4.68
N THR A 323 17.36 16.16 4.35
CA THR A 323 18.34 17.24 4.36
C THR A 323 18.57 17.86 2.98
N ALA A 324 17.91 17.37 1.95
CA ALA A 324 18.00 17.88 0.58
C ALA A 324 16.78 18.75 0.24
#